data_00e2c827cd36adbc26ef99ccb3cb4837
#
_entry.id   00e2c827cd36adbc26ef99ccb3cb4837
#
_cell.length_a   1.000
_cell.length_b   1.000
_cell.length_c   1.000
_cell.angle_alpha   90.00
_cell.angle_beta   90.00
_cell.angle_gamma   90.00
#
_symmetry.space_group_name_H-M   'P 1'
#
loop_
_entity.id
_entity.type
_entity.pdbx_description
1 polymer ?
#
loop_
_entity_poly.entity_id
_entity_poly.type
_entity_poly.pdbx_seq_one_letter_code
_entity_poly.pdbx_strand_id
1 'polypeptide(L)'
;MAGNTLVANRSRSFFLVGLTGGLASGKSTVSRQLAELGCHVIDADMLARAVVAPGEPALQTIVQAFGRAVLRPDGTLDRARLGALVFADAEKRKRLEAITHPAIQARRQAALAELAAEGYDGLVVQDAALLIEVGGAAHVDRLVVVYADRAVQRERLMRRDRLDAAEAERRLATQMPLAAKARLAHYVIDNSDSPEETAAQVRAVHAALLAEQRARHR
;
A
#
# COMPACT_ATOMS: atom_id res chain seq x y z
N MET A 1 3.92 25.78 -14.46
CA MET A 1 2.71 25.83 -13.61
C MET A 1 1.72 24.82 -14.17
N ALA A 2 1.71 23.61 -13.66
CA ALA A 2 0.72 22.57 -13.99
C ALA A 2 -0.17 22.39 -12.76
N GLY A 3 -1.39 22.95 -12.83
CA GLY A 3 -2.38 22.82 -11.79
C GLY A 3 -2.75 21.34 -11.61
N ASN A 4 -2.45 20.80 -10.45
CA ASN A 4 -2.82 19.46 -10.04
C ASN A 4 -4.32 19.45 -9.73
N THR A 5 -5.14 19.30 -10.78
CA THR A 5 -6.59 19.16 -10.64
C THR A 5 -6.84 17.75 -10.13
N LEU A 6 -6.92 17.61 -8.81
CA LEU A 6 -7.49 16.45 -8.15
C LEU A 6 -8.93 16.31 -8.64
N VAL A 7 -9.16 15.41 -9.58
CA VAL A 7 -10.52 15.01 -9.98
C VAL A 7 -11.05 14.18 -8.80
N ALA A 8 -11.56 14.89 -7.78
CA ALA A 8 -12.29 14.26 -6.70
C ALA A 8 -13.49 13.54 -7.33
N ASN A 9 -13.47 12.20 -7.28
CA ASN A 9 -14.60 11.40 -7.75
C ASN A 9 -15.77 11.58 -6.78
N ARG A 10 -16.61 12.62 -7.03
CA ARG A 10 -17.74 13.04 -6.17
C ARG A 10 -18.89 12.03 -6.13
N SER A 11 -18.79 10.90 -6.84
CA SER A 11 -19.88 9.93 -6.96
C SER A 11 -19.92 8.84 -5.87
N ARG A 12 -18.89 8.77 -5.03
CA ARG A 12 -18.85 7.77 -3.95
C ARG A 12 -19.25 8.37 -2.60
N SER A 13 -19.97 7.60 -1.78
CA SER A 13 -20.42 7.99 -0.45
C SER A 13 -19.28 8.08 0.57
N PHE A 14 -18.25 7.23 0.46
CA PHE A 14 -17.12 7.18 1.38
C PHE A 14 -15.97 8.12 1.01
N PHE A 15 -15.12 8.43 2.00
CA PHE A 15 -13.92 9.24 1.85
C PHE A 15 -12.70 8.32 1.72
N LEU A 16 -11.99 8.38 0.57
CA LEU A 16 -10.87 7.48 0.27
C LEU A 16 -9.54 8.10 0.67
N VAL A 17 -8.88 7.46 1.61
CA VAL A 17 -7.57 7.85 2.14
C VAL A 17 -6.50 6.90 1.61
N GLY A 18 -5.46 7.43 0.97
CA GLY A 18 -4.27 6.65 0.64
C GLY A 18 -3.32 6.63 1.83
N LEU A 19 -2.98 5.45 2.32
CA LEU A 19 -1.94 5.27 3.34
C LEU A 19 -0.71 4.66 2.67
N THR A 20 0.42 5.37 2.77
CA THR A 20 1.69 4.88 2.24
C THR A 20 2.83 5.10 3.24
N GLY A 21 3.95 4.53 2.94
CA GLY A 21 5.16 4.61 3.76
C GLY A 21 6.30 3.89 3.05
N GLY A 22 7.41 3.71 3.73
CA GLY A 22 8.56 2.95 3.24
C GLY A 22 8.77 1.64 4.01
N LEU A 23 9.77 0.89 3.59
CA LEU A 23 10.24 -0.27 4.34
C LEU A 23 10.55 0.14 5.79
N ALA A 24 10.03 -0.63 6.73
CA ALA A 24 10.23 -0.45 8.17
C ALA A 24 9.77 0.91 8.74
N SER A 25 8.92 1.68 8.02
CA SER A 25 8.31 2.91 8.54
C SER A 25 7.27 2.66 9.65
N GLY A 26 6.77 1.44 9.79
CA GLY A 26 5.69 1.10 10.72
C GLY A 26 4.28 1.30 10.15
N LYS A 27 4.14 1.41 8.83
CA LYS A 27 2.86 1.57 8.13
C LYS A 27 1.79 0.57 8.60
N SER A 28 2.15 -0.71 8.80
CA SER A 28 1.22 -1.75 9.26
C SER A 28 0.68 -1.51 10.68
N THR A 29 1.45 -0.86 11.56
CA THR A 29 0.99 -0.45 12.88
C THR A 29 -0.05 0.66 12.76
N VAL A 30 0.22 1.67 11.96
CA VAL A 30 -0.71 2.79 11.69
C VAL A 30 -1.99 2.28 11.00
N SER A 31 -1.85 1.40 10.01
CA SER A 31 -2.97 0.78 9.30
C SER A 31 -3.92 0.04 10.26
N ARG A 32 -3.35 -0.76 11.18
CA ARG A 32 -4.13 -1.46 12.21
C ARG A 32 -4.82 -0.48 13.16
N GLN A 33 -4.14 0.56 13.64
CA GLN A 33 -4.74 1.57 14.52
C GLN A 33 -5.89 2.32 13.84
N LEU A 34 -5.78 2.63 12.53
CA LEU A 34 -6.88 3.22 11.76
C LEU A 34 -8.07 2.26 11.64
N ALA A 35 -7.83 0.95 11.47
CA ALA A 35 -8.88 -0.06 11.47
C ALA A 35 -9.58 -0.15 12.84
N GLU A 36 -8.83 -0.12 13.94
CA GLU A 36 -9.35 -0.08 15.31
C GLU A 36 -10.20 1.18 15.59
N LEU A 37 -9.92 2.29 14.89
CA LEU A 37 -10.73 3.51 14.92
C LEU A 37 -11.96 3.49 13.99
N GLY A 38 -12.25 2.35 13.35
CA GLY A 38 -13.42 2.16 12.51
C GLY A 38 -13.23 2.45 11.02
N CYS A 39 -12.01 2.70 10.55
CA CYS A 39 -11.74 2.80 9.12
C CYS A 39 -11.85 1.45 8.43
N HIS A 40 -12.44 1.41 7.24
CA HIS A 40 -12.37 0.23 6.38
C HIS A 40 -11.01 0.20 5.65
N VAL A 41 -10.20 -0.82 5.89
CA VAL A 41 -8.84 -0.92 5.32
C VAL A 41 -8.82 -1.89 4.15
N ILE A 42 -8.37 -1.41 2.98
CA ILE A 42 -8.07 -2.21 1.79
C ILE A 42 -6.54 -2.30 1.66
N ASP A 43 -5.98 -3.44 2.03
CA ASP A 43 -4.54 -3.70 1.97
C ASP A 43 -4.14 -4.23 0.58
N ALA A 44 -3.34 -3.45 -0.15
CA ALA A 44 -2.87 -3.80 -1.48
C ALA A 44 -1.97 -5.05 -1.49
N ASP A 45 -1.22 -5.31 -0.42
CA ASP A 45 -0.39 -6.51 -0.29
C ASP A 45 -1.26 -7.76 -0.12
N MET A 46 -2.37 -7.65 0.62
CA MET A 46 -3.37 -8.70 0.74
C MET A 46 -4.07 -8.95 -0.60
N LEU A 47 -4.45 -7.91 -1.33
CA LEU A 47 -5.03 -8.05 -2.67
C LEU A 47 -4.03 -8.72 -3.63
N ALA A 48 -2.76 -8.31 -3.62
CA ALA A 48 -1.71 -8.92 -4.43
C ALA A 48 -1.47 -10.41 -4.10
N ARG A 49 -1.79 -10.82 -2.88
CA ARG A 49 -1.76 -12.24 -2.49
C ARG A 49 -3.01 -12.98 -2.97
N ALA A 50 -4.16 -12.36 -2.84
CA ALA A 50 -5.44 -12.95 -3.19
C ALA A 50 -5.56 -13.24 -4.70
N VAL A 51 -5.16 -12.31 -5.58
CA VAL A 51 -5.28 -12.46 -7.04
C VAL A 51 -4.41 -13.59 -7.64
N VAL A 52 -3.44 -14.12 -6.88
CA VAL A 52 -2.59 -15.25 -7.30
C VAL A 52 -2.79 -16.48 -6.40
N ALA A 53 -3.93 -16.56 -5.70
CA ALA A 53 -4.30 -17.78 -4.98
C ALA A 53 -4.65 -18.92 -5.95
N PRO A 54 -4.61 -20.18 -5.50
CA PRO A 54 -5.03 -21.32 -6.31
C PRO A 54 -6.46 -21.12 -6.85
N GLY A 55 -6.64 -21.33 -8.16
CA GLY A 55 -7.90 -21.11 -8.87
C GLY A 55 -8.05 -19.72 -9.52
N GLU A 56 -7.27 -18.72 -9.11
CA GLU A 56 -7.36 -17.39 -9.70
C GLU A 56 -6.78 -17.31 -11.13
N PRO A 57 -7.42 -16.56 -12.04
CA PRO A 57 -6.97 -16.43 -13.43
C PRO A 57 -5.54 -15.90 -13.58
N ALA A 58 -5.14 -14.95 -12.71
CA ALA A 58 -3.79 -14.37 -12.74
C ALA A 58 -2.72 -15.43 -12.41
N LEU A 59 -2.98 -16.37 -11.49
CA LEU A 59 -2.05 -17.48 -11.24
C LEU A 59 -1.88 -18.37 -12.47
N GLN A 60 -2.98 -18.69 -13.17
CA GLN A 60 -2.93 -19.48 -14.39
C GLN A 60 -2.08 -18.79 -15.47
N THR A 61 -2.27 -17.47 -15.65
CA THR A 61 -1.48 -16.68 -16.59
C THR A 61 0.00 -16.61 -16.20
N ILE A 62 0.31 -16.51 -14.89
CA ILE A 62 1.70 -16.58 -14.39
C ILE A 62 2.32 -17.94 -14.72
N VAL A 63 1.60 -19.04 -14.52
CA VAL A 63 2.10 -20.38 -14.85
C VAL A 63 2.35 -20.56 -16.36
N GLN A 64 1.48 -20.02 -17.20
CA GLN A 64 1.69 -19.99 -18.65
C GLN A 64 2.94 -19.17 -19.05
N ALA A 65 3.17 -18.06 -18.36
CA ALA A 65 4.27 -17.12 -18.67
C ALA A 65 5.65 -17.60 -18.16
N PHE A 66 5.68 -18.25 -16.99
CA PHE A 66 6.92 -18.57 -16.24
C PHE A 66 7.14 -20.07 -16.05
N GLY A 67 6.18 -20.90 -16.47
CA GLY A 67 6.23 -22.37 -16.35
C GLY A 67 5.73 -22.85 -14.97
N ARG A 68 5.41 -24.16 -14.90
CA ARG A 68 4.89 -24.80 -13.66
C ARG A 68 5.89 -24.80 -12.50
N ALA A 69 7.18 -24.61 -12.79
CA ALA A 69 8.23 -24.57 -11.78
C ALA A 69 8.05 -23.42 -10.76
N VAL A 70 7.22 -22.41 -11.04
CA VAL A 70 6.89 -21.34 -10.09
C VAL A 70 5.81 -21.74 -9.08
N LEU A 71 5.27 -22.96 -9.16
CA LEU A 71 4.32 -23.48 -8.17
C LEU A 71 5.02 -24.39 -7.17
N ARG A 72 4.50 -24.40 -5.95
CA ARG A 72 4.77 -25.40 -4.93
C ARG A 72 3.98 -26.71 -5.22
N PRO A 73 4.30 -27.81 -4.53
CA PRO A 73 3.57 -29.09 -4.71
C PRO A 73 2.06 -28.97 -4.38
N ASP A 74 1.68 -28.05 -3.49
CA ASP A 74 0.28 -27.78 -3.10
C ASP A 74 -0.48 -26.88 -4.09
N GLY A 75 0.14 -26.51 -5.22
CA GLY A 75 -0.44 -25.66 -6.24
C GLY A 75 -0.39 -24.16 -5.92
N THR A 76 0.14 -23.74 -4.78
CA THR A 76 0.34 -22.32 -4.44
C THR A 76 1.55 -21.73 -5.15
N LEU A 77 1.56 -20.41 -5.34
CA LEU A 77 2.68 -19.69 -5.94
C LEU A 77 3.92 -19.72 -5.03
N ASP A 78 5.04 -20.21 -5.53
CA ASP A 78 6.35 -20.03 -4.90
C ASP A 78 6.88 -18.62 -5.16
N ARG A 79 6.54 -17.71 -4.25
CA ARG A 79 6.92 -16.30 -4.35
C ARG A 79 8.42 -16.07 -4.31
N ALA A 80 9.16 -16.89 -3.59
CA ALA A 80 10.61 -16.78 -3.50
C ALA A 80 11.24 -17.13 -4.86
N ARG A 81 10.79 -18.23 -5.46
CA ARG A 81 11.27 -18.69 -6.78
C ARG A 81 10.89 -17.73 -7.90
N LEU A 82 9.63 -17.26 -7.93
CA LEU A 82 9.20 -16.25 -8.91
C LEU A 82 9.96 -14.94 -8.70
N GLY A 83 10.12 -14.50 -7.44
CA GLY A 83 10.90 -13.31 -7.09
C GLY A 83 12.32 -13.38 -7.61
N ALA A 84 13.03 -14.50 -7.44
CA ALA A 84 14.38 -14.70 -7.97
C ALA A 84 14.43 -14.58 -9.50
N LEU A 85 13.43 -15.12 -10.21
CA LEU A 85 13.34 -15.03 -11.68
C LEU A 85 13.16 -13.59 -12.18
N VAL A 86 12.33 -12.80 -11.49
CA VAL A 86 12.00 -11.42 -11.93
C VAL A 86 12.99 -10.39 -11.40
N PHE A 87 13.71 -10.68 -10.31
CA PHE A 87 14.72 -9.80 -9.77
C PHE A 87 15.91 -9.64 -10.72
N ALA A 88 16.33 -10.73 -11.35
CA ALA A 88 17.45 -10.76 -12.26
C ALA A 88 17.12 -10.32 -13.71
N ASP A 89 15.84 -10.13 -14.04
CA ASP A 89 15.38 -9.93 -15.42
C ASP A 89 14.26 -8.87 -15.47
N ALA A 90 14.57 -7.71 -16.01
CA ALA A 90 13.63 -6.59 -16.10
C ALA A 90 12.42 -6.88 -17.00
N GLU A 91 12.60 -7.66 -18.07
CA GLU A 91 11.49 -8.01 -18.97
C GLU A 91 10.54 -9.03 -18.32
N LYS A 92 11.09 -10.00 -17.57
CA LYS A 92 10.26 -10.90 -16.75
C LYS A 92 9.49 -10.14 -15.68
N ARG A 93 10.14 -9.14 -15.03
CA ARG A 93 9.47 -8.28 -14.06
C ARG A 93 8.31 -7.52 -14.70
N LYS A 94 8.51 -6.84 -15.83
CA LYS A 94 7.45 -6.16 -16.57
C LYS A 94 6.31 -7.10 -16.96
N ARG A 95 6.65 -8.33 -17.38
CA ARG A 95 5.64 -9.33 -17.73
C ARG A 95 4.81 -9.76 -16.53
N LEU A 96 5.42 -9.94 -15.35
CA LEU A 96 4.70 -10.24 -14.12
C LEU A 96 3.79 -9.07 -13.72
N GLU A 97 4.30 -7.84 -13.77
CA GLU A 97 3.54 -6.62 -13.49
C GLU A 97 2.33 -6.48 -14.42
N ALA A 98 2.50 -6.73 -15.72
CA ALA A 98 1.41 -6.69 -16.71
C ALA A 98 0.30 -7.72 -16.43
N ILE A 99 0.61 -8.84 -15.77
CA ILE A 99 -0.37 -9.86 -15.36
C ILE A 99 -1.05 -9.44 -14.05
N THR A 100 -0.25 -9.02 -13.06
CA THR A 100 -0.74 -8.83 -11.69
C THR A 100 -1.40 -7.47 -11.46
N HIS A 101 -0.91 -6.39 -12.06
CA HIS A 101 -1.47 -5.04 -11.84
C HIS A 101 -2.94 -4.93 -12.24
N PRO A 102 -3.38 -5.39 -13.44
CA PRO A 102 -4.80 -5.35 -13.80
C PRO A 102 -5.68 -6.15 -12.84
N ALA A 103 -5.23 -7.34 -12.42
CA ALA A 103 -5.97 -8.19 -11.50
C ALA A 103 -6.13 -7.55 -10.11
N ILE A 104 -5.06 -6.94 -9.58
CA ILE A 104 -5.08 -6.20 -8.31
C ILE A 104 -6.03 -5.01 -8.41
N GLN A 105 -5.95 -4.24 -9.50
CA GLN A 105 -6.82 -3.09 -9.73
C GLN A 105 -8.29 -3.48 -9.83
N ALA A 106 -8.61 -4.56 -10.56
CA ALA A 106 -9.98 -5.07 -10.66
C ALA A 106 -10.52 -5.49 -9.29
N ARG A 107 -9.72 -6.22 -8.49
CA ARG A 107 -10.10 -6.64 -7.14
C ARG A 107 -10.32 -5.46 -6.20
N ARG A 108 -9.43 -4.45 -6.28
CA ARG A 108 -9.58 -3.20 -5.53
C ARG A 108 -10.87 -2.45 -5.91
N GLN A 109 -11.12 -2.32 -7.22
CA GLN A 109 -12.33 -1.65 -7.71
C GLN A 109 -13.60 -2.37 -7.28
N ALA A 110 -13.59 -3.71 -7.30
CA ALA A 110 -14.70 -4.51 -6.81
C ALA A 110 -14.96 -4.25 -5.32
N ALA A 111 -13.94 -4.27 -4.47
CA ALA A 111 -14.07 -3.98 -3.05
C ALA A 111 -14.62 -2.56 -2.78
N LEU A 112 -14.16 -1.56 -3.54
CA LEU A 112 -14.69 -0.20 -3.42
C LEU A 112 -16.15 -0.09 -3.92
N ALA A 113 -16.52 -0.84 -4.97
CA ALA A 113 -17.89 -0.86 -5.48
C ALA A 113 -18.86 -1.56 -4.52
N GLU A 114 -18.42 -2.62 -3.84
CA GLU A 114 -19.17 -3.30 -2.79
C GLU A 114 -19.49 -2.33 -1.64
N LEU A 115 -18.49 -1.61 -1.12
CA LEU A 115 -18.70 -0.60 -0.08
C LEU A 115 -19.65 0.51 -0.51
N ALA A 116 -19.56 0.96 -1.76
CA ALA A 116 -20.47 1.98 -2.29
C ALA A 116 -21.90 1.45 -2.40
N ALA A 117 -22.08 0.19 -2.83
CA ALA A 117 -23.40 -0.46 -2.95
C ALA A 117 -24.04 -0.70 -1.58
N GLU A 118 -23.25 -0.95 -0.54
CA GLU A 118 -23.69 -1.06 0.85
C GLU A 118 -24.02 0.31 1.49
N GLY A 119 -23.77 1.41 0.78
CA GLY A 119 -24.00 2.76 1.29
C GLY A 119 -22.98 3.18 2.37
N TYR A 120 -21.81 2.53 2.41
CA TYR A 120 -20.77 2.92 3.38
C TYR A 120 -20.34 4.37 3.14
N ASP A 121 -20.37 5.18 4.17
CA ASP A 121 -20.07 6.64 4.12
C ASP A 121 -18.87 7.06 4.97
N GLY A 122 -18.16 6.07 5.59
CA GLY A 122 -17.02 6.30 6.45
C GLY A 122 -15.70 6.54 5.71
N LEU A 123 -14.59 6.38 6.45
CA LEU A 123 -13.22 6.44 5.89
C LEU A 123 -12.81 5.09 5.35
N VAL A 124 -12.43 5.05 4.07
CA VAL A 124 -11.79 3.89 3.44
C VAL A 124 -10.30 4.17 3.28
N VAL A 125 -9.46 3.33 3.86
CA VAL A 125 -8.00 3.44 3.81
C VAL A 125 -7.45 2.46 2.79
N GLN A 126 -6.90 2.98 1.69
CA GLN A 126 -6.13 2.18 0.74
C GLN A 126 -4.68 2.12 1.21
N ASP A 127 -4.29 1.01 1.81
CA ASP A 127 -2.94 0.77 2.33
C ASP A 127 -2.05 0.18 1.22
N ALA A 128 -1.06 0.93 0.76
CA ALA A 128 -0.12 0.49 -0.27
C ALA A 128 1.25 1.18 -0.15
N ALA A 129 2.32 0.39 0.03
CA ALA A 129 3.67 0.93 0.20
C ALA A 129 4.17 1.74 -1.01
N LEU A 130 3.77 1.36 -2.22
CA LEU A 130 4.19 1.99 -3.48
C LEU A 130 3.10 2.89 -4.09
N LEU A 131 2.15 3.36 -3.28
CA LEU A 131 0.97 4.11 -3.76
C LEU A 131 1.34 5.34 -4.60
N ILE A 132 2.39 6.05 -4.22
CA ILE A 132 2.88 7.23 -4.94
C ILE A 132 3.57 6.82 -6.23
N GLU A 133 4.46 5.83 -6.15
CA GLU A 133 5.29 5.37 -7.27
C GLU A 133 4.46 4.81 -8.43
N VAL A 134 3.31 4.19 -8.14
CA VAL A 134 2.39 3.68 -9.17
C VAL A 134 1.31 4.69 -9.57
N GLY A 135 1.41 5.94 -9.14
CA GLY A 135 0.44 7.00 -9.48
C GLY A 135 -0.91 6.90 -8.74
N GLY A 136 -1.06 5.99 -7.81
CA GLY A 136 -2.30 5.76 -7.06
C GLY A 136 -2.71 6.94 -6.17
N ALA A 137 -1.76 7.78 -5.78
CA ALA A 137 -2.01 8.98 -4.97
C ALA A 137 -2.97 10.00 -5.65
N ALA A 138 -3.05 10.00 -6.98
CA ALA A 138 -3.97 10.88 -7.73
C ALA A 138 -5.45 10.45 -7.61
N HIS A 139 -5.73 9.26 -7.10
CA HIS A 139 -7.07 8.67 -7.04
C HIS A 139 -7.67 8.62 -5.64
N VAL A 140 -7.00 9.19 -4.64
CA VAL A 140 -7.46 9.30 -3.26
C VAL A 140 -7.85 10.72 -2.90
N ASP A 141 -8.73 10.90 -1.92
CA ASP A 141 -9.14 12.24 -1.47
C ASP A 141 -8.03 12.88 -0.63
N ARG A 142 -7.35 12.07 0.20
CA ARG A 142 -6.18 12.51 0.99
C ARG A 142 -5.11 11.43 1.00
N LEU A 143 -3.88 11.88 1.05
CA LEU A 143 -2.69 11.05 1.17
C LEU A 143 -2.09 11.20 2.56
N VAL A 144 -1.96 10.09 3.27
CA VAL A 144 -1.28 9.98 4.56
C VAL A 144 0.03 9.21 4.34
N VAL A 145 1.13 9.80 4.79
CA VAL A 145 2.45 9.15 4.74
C VAL A 145 2.90 8.81 6.15
N VAL A 146 3.21 7.53 6.37
CA VAL A 146 3.88 7.09 7.59
C VAL A 146 5.37 7.28 7.40
N TYR A 147 5.91 8.26 8.12
CA TYR A 147 7.31 8.61 8.13
C TYR A 147 8.04 7.88 9.26
N ALA A 148 9.30 7.63 9.07
CA ALA A 148 10.28 7.29 10.10
C ALA A 148 11.66 7.73 9.62
N ASP A 149 12.50 8.15 10.54
CA ASP A 149 13.88 8.54 10.25
C ASP A 149 14.66 7.39 9.60
N ARG A 150 15.57 7.73 8.70
CA ARG A 150 16.37 6.75 7.95
C ARG A 150 17.14 5.80 8.88
N ALA A 151 17.68 6.33 9.98
CA ALA A 151 18.38 5.52 10.98
C ALA A 151 17.44 4.51 11.64
N VAL A 152 16.23 4.94 12.01
CA VAL A 152 15.17 4.11 12.61
C VAL A 152 14.70 3.04 11.62
N GLN A 153 14.46 3.41 10.36
CA GLN A 153 14.10 2.44 9.32
C GLN A 153 15.17 1.36 9.17
N ARG A 154 16.45 1.76 9.08
CA ARG A 154 17.57 0.84 8.93
C ARG A 154 17.67 -0.12 10.12
N GLU A 155 17.63 0.38 11.34
CA GLU A 155 17.68 -0.43 12.56
C GLU A 155 16.53 -1.44 12.60
N ARG A 156 15.30 -0.97 12.37
CA ARG A 156 14.12 -1.85 12.36
C ARG A 156 14.21 -2.93 11.27
N LEU A 157 14.71 -2.57 10.08
CA LEU A 157 14.86 -3.50 8.96
C LEU A 157 15.94 -4.55 9.25
N MET A 158 17.10 -4.13 9.78
CA MET A 158 18.18 -5.03 10.19
C MET A 158 17.69 -6.04 11.23
N ARG A 159 16.97 -5.57 12.26
CA ARG A 159 16.43 -6.44 13.32
C ARG A 159 15.37 -7.42 12.82
N ARG A 160 14.43 -6.94 11.97
CA ARG A 160 13.33 -7.75 11.44
C ARG A 160 13.81 -8.85 10.52
N ASP A 161 14.68 -8.51 9.58
CA ASP A 161 15.10 -9.37 8.46
C ASP A 161 16.48 -10.00 8.68
N ARG A 162 17.15 -9.73 9.83
CA ARG A 162 18.49 -10.19 10.18
C ARG A 162 19.53 -9.81 9.13
N LEU A 163 19.51 -8.56 8.68
CA LEU A 163 20.38 -8.01 7.66
C LEU A 163 21.56 -7.25 8.28
N ASP A 164 22.67 -7.16 7.53
CA ASP A 164 23.70 -6.17 7.82
C ASP A 164 23.27 -4.76 7.37
N ALA A 165 24.03 -3.75 7.79
CA ALA A 165 23.72 -2.35 7.50
C ALA A 165 23.75 -2.02 6.00
N ALA A 166 24.70 -2.62 5.25
CA ALA A 166 24.82 -2.37 3.83
C ALA A 166 23.65 -2.95 3.03
N GLU A 167 23.19 -4.16 3.38
CA GLU A 167 22.03 -4.77 2.75
C GLU A 167 20.74 -4.03 3.11
N ALA A 168 20.59 -3.61 4.37
CA ALA A 168 19.44 -2.81 4.78
C ALA A 168 19.38 -1.49 3.98
N GLU A 169 20.51 -0.78 3.81
CA GLU A 169 20.58 0.43 3.00
C GLU A 169 20.25 0.18 1.52
N ARG A 170 20.77 -0.91 0.92
CA ARG A 170 20.42 -1.30 -0.46
C ARG A 170 18.92 -1.49 -0.62
N ARG A 171 18.26 -2.20 0.31
CA ARG A 171 16.79 -2.41 0.27
C ARG A 171 16.02 -1.12 0.45
N LEU A 172 16.43 -0.26 1.39
CA LEU A 172 15.78 1.03 1.59
C LEU A 172 15.92 1.93 0.35
N ALA A 173 17.02 1.83 -0.39
CA ALA A 173 17.25 2.60 -1.62
C ALA A 173 16.39 2.14 -2.81
N THR A 174 15.70 0.99 -2.74
CA THR A 174 14.80 0.53 -3.80
C THR A 174 13.47 1.28 -3.87
N GLN A 175 13.13 2.07 -2.86
CA GLN A 175 11.90 2.85 -2.77
C GLN A 175 12.20 4.35 -2.75
N MET A 176 11.18 5.15 -3.11
CA MET A 176 11.26 6.60 -2.93
C MET A 176 11.59 6.94 -1.46
N PRO A 177 12.55 7.84 -1.18
CA PRO A 177 12.86 8.27 0.19
C PRO A 177 11.61 8.80 0.91
N LEU A 178 11.43 8.43 2.19
CA LEU A 178 10.25 8.85 2.97
C LEU A 178 10.13 10.37 3.08
N ALA A 179 11.24 11.10 3.17
CA ALA A 179 11.22 12.56 3.15
C ALA A 179 10.64 13.14 1.83
N ALA A 180 10.86 12.45 0.70
CA ALA A 180 10.25 12.85 -0.56
C ALA A 180 8.77 12.50 -0.60
N LYS A 181 8.35 11.34 -0.08
CA LYS A 181 6.93 10.98 0.06
C LYS A 181 6.19 11.95 0.98
N ALA A 182 6.79 12.33 2.11
CA ALA A 182 6.21 13.25 3.09
C ALA A 182 5.89 14.63 2.48
N ARG A 183 6.69 15.10 1.53
CA ARG A 183 6.43 16.37 0.81
C ARG A 183 5.20 16.34 -0.08
N LEU A 184 4.74 15.16 -0.46
CA LEU A 184 3.55 14.96 -1.30
C LEU A 184 2.30 14.68 -0.45
N ALA A 185 2.47 14.46 0.85
CA ALA A 185 1.40 14.08 1.76
C ALA A 185 0.49 15.25 2.12
N HIS A 186 -0.79 14.96 2.36
CA HIS A 186 -1.70 15.87 3.05
C HIS A 186 -1.51 15.77 4.57
N TYR A 187 -1.17 14.58 5.05
CA TYR A 187 -0.89 14.29 6.46
C TYR A 187 0.35 13.41 6.58
N VAL A 188 1.17 13.69 7.56
CA VAL A 188 2.33 12.86 7.93
C VAL A 188 2.11 12.33 9.34
N ILE A 189 2.33 11.04 9.54
CA ILE A 189 2.40 10.40 10.85
C ILE A 189 3.85 10.01 11.05
N ASP A 190 4.54 10.70 11.94
CA ASP A 190 5.91 10.39 12.29
C ASP A 190 5.95 9.24 13.30
N ASN A 191 6.55 8.14 12.90
CA ASN A 191 6.73 6.94 13.70
C ASN A 191 8.21 6.71 14.04
N SER A 192 8.99 7.79 14.15
CA SER A 192 10.39 7.71 14.57
C SER A 192 10.55 7.46 16.05
N ASP A 193 9.65 8.03 16.84
CA ASP A 193 9.70 8.06 18.31
C ASP A 193 8.86 6.94 18.96
N SER A 194 8.17 7.26 20.05
CA SER A 194 7.43 6.30 20.85
C SER A 194 6.14 5.79 20.17
N PRO A 195 5.68 4.58 20.51
CA PRO A 195 4.38 4.09 20.07
C PRO A 195 3.20 4.96 20.53
N GLU A 196 3.32 5.59 21.70
CA GLU A 196 2.32 6.47 22.30
C GLU A 196 2.15 7.75 21.49
N GLU A 197 3.25 8.37 21.06
CA GLU A 197 3.26 9.57 20.20
C GLU A 197 2.69 9.22 18.82
N THR A 198 3.08 8.10 18.25
CA THR A 198 2.50 7.61 17.00
C THR A 198 0.99 7.42 17.12
N ALA A 199 0.51 6.79 18.19
CA ALA A 199 -0.91 6.58 18.42
C ALA A 199 -1.68 7.92 18.62
N ALA A 200 -1.09 8.91 19.26
CA ALA A 200 -1.67 10.24 19.39
C ALA A 200 -1.81 10.92 18.02
N GLN A 201 -0.78 10.86 17.18
CA GLN A 201 -0.82 11.40 15.82
C GLN A 201 -1.86 10.67 14.94
N VAL A 202 -1.97 9.33 15.04
CA VAL A 202 -3.00 8.57 14.32
C VAL A 202 -4.39 9.05 14.68
N ARG A 203 -4.69 9.22 15.98
CA ARG A 203 -6.00 9.75 16.44
C ARG A 203 -6.25 11.17 15.91
N ALA A 204 -5.25 12.04 15.93
CA ALA A 204 -5.38 13.41 15.44
C ALA A 204 -5.66 13.44 13.91
N VAL A 205 -4.92 12.67 13.13
CA VAL A 205 -5.12 12.56 11.68
C VAL A 205 -6.48 11.95 11.37
N HIS A 206 -6.88 10.90 12.08
CA HIS A 206 -8.21 10.27 11.92
C HIS A 206 -9.34 11.29 12.18
N ALA A 207 -9.26 12.07 13.26
CA ALA A 207 -10.25 13.11 13.58
C ALA A 207 -10.33 14.19 12.50
N ALA A 208 -9.17 14.63 11.96
CA ALA A 208 -9.11 15.59 10.86
C ALA A 208 -9.75 15.04 9.58
N LEU A 209 -9.46 13.78 9.22
CA LEU A 209 -10.04 13.12 8.04
C LEU A 209 -11.56 12.98 8.16
N LEU A 210 -12.08 12.66 9.35
CA LEU A 210 -13.53 12.61 9.60
C LEU A 210 -14.17 13.99 9.47
N ALA A 211 -13.50 15.06 9.93
CA ALA A 211 -14.01 16.42 9.77
C ALA A 211 -14.10 16.82 8.29
N GLU A 212 -13.10 16.48 7.49
CA GLU A 212 -13.10 16.74 6.05
C GLU A 212 -14.17 15.92 5.32
N GLN A 213 -14.32 14.66 5.68
CA GLN A 213 -15.36 13.80 5.12
C GLN A 213 -16.76 14.39 5.37
N ARG A 214 -17.06 14.82 6.60
CA ARG A 214 -18.32 15.48 6.94
C ARG A 214 -18.54 16.80 6.19
N ALA A 215 -17.46 17.57 5.98
CA ALA A 215 -17.53 18.83 5.24
C ALA A 215 -17.83 18.63 3.74
N ARG A 216 -17.46 17.47 3.18
CA ARG A 216 -17.74 17.11 1.79
C ARG A 216 -19.23 16.80 1.53
N HIS A 217 -19.96 16.34 2.54
CA HIS A 217 -21.37 15.96 2.45
C HIS A 217 -22.35 17.10 2.78
N ARG A 218 -21.82 18.29 3.08
CA ARG A 218 -22.59 19.54 3.26
C ARG A 218 -22.58 20.36 1.98
#